data_35dc8e31a144e461db1e7bbe0a653a77
#
_entry.id   35dc8e31a144e461db1e7bbe0a653a77
#
_cell.length_a   1.000
_cell.length_b   1.000
_cell.length_c   1.000
_cell.angle_alpha   90.00
_cell.angle_beta   90.00
_cell.angle_gamma   90.00
#
_symmetry.space_group_name_H-M   'P 1'
#
loop_
_entity.id
_entity.type
_entity.pdbx_description
1 polymer ?
#
loop_
_entity_poly.entity_id
_entity_poly.type
_entity_poly.pdbx_seq_one_letter_code
_entity_poly.pdbx_strand_id
1 'polypeptide(L)'
;MDGAIHRAGGPAILEECKKIVSRQGRLPTGKAVITTGGDLKARHAIHTVGPIWHGGSRGEADLLASAYRESLALAVTSGLKTISFPSISTGAYGYPVDSAAEVALQTVIKFLEKTTSLQEVVFVLFDNRTCEVYIEELERLLSKST
;
A
#
# COMPACT_ATOMS: atom_id res chain seq x y z
N MET A 1 9.87 3.23 -6.11
CA MET A 1 8.75 2.30 -6.40
C MET A 1 7.87 2.80 -7.55
N ASP A 2 7.39 4.02 -7.46
CA ASP A 2 6.53 4.60 -8.49
C ASP A 2 7.19 4.60 -9.87
N GLY A 3 8.45 5.03 -9.94
CA GLY A 3 9.19 5.01 -11.21
C GLY A 3 9.33 3.61 -11.81
N ALA A 4 9.54 2.58 -10.98
CA ALA A 4 9.67 1.21 -11.46
C ALA A 4 8.35 0.71 -12.06
N ILE A 5 7.22 1.05 -11.44
CA ILE A 5 5.90 0.65 -11.93
C ILE A 5 5.60 1.33 -13.26
N HIS A 6 5.90 2.62 -13.40
CA HIS A 6 5.69 3.32 -14.68
C HIS A 6 6.60 2.79 -15.78
N ARG A 7 7.85 2.45 -15.46
CA ARG A 7 8.77 1.87 -16.46
C ARG A 7 8.30 0.51 -16.95
N ALA A 8 7.87 -0.35 -16.03
CA ALA A 8 7.41 -1.70 -16.37
C ALA A 8 6.01 -1.71 -16.99
N GLY A 9 5.13 -0.81 -16.55
CA GLY A 9 3.75 -0.77 -17.00
C GLY A 9 3.50 -0.04 -18.30
N GLY A 10 4.47 0.75 -18.74
CA GLY A 10 4.37 1.51 -19.98
C GLY A 10 3.49 2.75 -19.87
N PRO A 11 3.21 3.41 -21.01
CA PRO A 11 2.55 4.72 -21.01
C PRO A 11 1.08 4.72 -20.61
N ALA A 12 0.39 3.58 -20.68
CA ALA A 12 -1.04 3.51 -20.38
C ALA A 12 -1.34 3.89 -18.92
N ILE A 13 -0.48 3.51 -17.98
CA ILE A 13 -0.67 3.85 -16.56
C ILE A 13 -0.55 5.36 -16.36
N LEU A 14 0.48 5.98 -16.92
CA LEU A 14 0.69 7.42 -16.82
C LEU A 14 -0.46 8.21 -17.45
N GLU A 15 -0.94 7.77 -18.60
CA GLU A 15 -2.07 8.40 -19.29
C GLU A 15 -3.32 8.40 -18.41
N GLU A 16 -3.62 7.27 -17.77
CA GLU A 16 -4.77 7.16 -16.89
C GLU A 16 -4.61 8.02 -15.63
N CYS A 17 -3.40 8.06 -15.06
CA CYS A 17 -3.09 8.94 -13.93
C CYS A 17 -3.31 10.40 -14.27
N LYS A 18 -2.88 10.84 -15.46
CA LYS A 18 -3.09 12.21 -15.92
C LYS A 18 -4.58 12.55 -16.03
N LYS A 19 -5.39 11.61 -16.52
CA LYS A 19 -6.84 11.81 -16.61
C LYS A 19 -7.46 11.98 -15.24
N ILE A 20 -7.03 11.19 -14.26
CA ILE A 20 -7.53 11.29 -12.89
C ILE A 20 -7.16 12.64 -12.28
N VAL A 21 -5.91 13.07 -12.43
CA VAL A 21 -5.45 14.37 -11.91
C VAL A 21 -6.23 15.52 -12.54
N SER A 22 -6.52 15.45 -13.84
CA SER A 22 -7.28 16.51 -14.51
C SER A 22 -8.73 16.60 -14.04
N ARG A 23 -9.32 15.48 -13.60
CA ARG A 23 -10.71 15.46 -13.12
C ARG A 23 -10.86 15.82 -11.65
N GLN A 24 -9.97 15.38 -10.79
CA GLN A 24 -10.14 15.53 -9.34
C GLN A 24 -8.92 16.10 -8.61
N GLY A 25 -7.87 16.50 -9.34
CA GLY A 25 -6.67 17.06 -8.76
C GLY A 25 -5.73 16.02 -8.20
N ARG A 26 -4.71 16.46 -7.47
CA ARG A 26 -3.72 15.58 -6.87
C ARG A 26 -4.34 14.71 -5.80
N LEU A 27 -3.86 13.48 -5.71
CA LEU A 27 -4.31 12.52 -4.71
C LEU A 27 -3.82 12.95 -3.33
N PRO A 28 -4.74 13.18 -2.37
CA PRO A 28 -4.32 13.52 -1.00
C PRO A 28 -3.63 12.35 -0.32
N THR A 29 -2.76 12.67 0.65
CA THR A 29 -2.11 11.65 1.48
C THR A 29 -3.15 10.75 2.15
N GLY A 30 -2.92 9.46 2.12
CA GLY A 30 -3.82 8.46 2.72
C GLY A 30 -4.97 8.02 1.83
N LYS A 31 -5.11 8.60 0.65
CA LYS A 31 -6.13 8.22 -0.33
C LYS A 31 -5.52 7.34 -1.42
N ALA A 32 -6.37 6.70 -2.22
CA ALA A 32 -5.92 5.79 -3.26
C ALA A 32 -6.80 5.90 -4.50
N VAL A 33 -6.22 5.60 -5.65
CA VAL A 33 -6.94 5.47 -6.92
C VAL A 33 -6.45 4.23 -7.64
N ILE A 34 -7.29 3.68 -8.51
CA ILE A 34 -6.96 2.49 -9.29
C ILE A 34 -6.89 2.84 -10.78
N THR A 35 -5.92 2.24 -11.45
CA THR A 35 -5.73 2.38 -12.91
C THR A 35 -5.57 1.02 -13.55
N THR A 36 -5.46 1.01 -14.89
CA THR A 36 -5.00 -0.17 -15.61
C THR A 36 -3.61 -0.58 -15.14
N GLY A 37 -3.30 -1.86 -15.26
CA GLY A 37 -1.94 -2.36 -15.06
C GLY A 37 -1.02 -2.13 -16.27
N GLY A 38 -1.58 -1.68 -17.40
CA GLY A 38 -0.80 -1.50 -18.62
C GLY A 38 -0.05 -2.78 -19.02
N ASP A 39 1.27 -2.67 -19.18
CA ASP A 39 2.12 -3.81 -19.53
C ASP A 39 2.55 -4.66 -18.33
N LEU A 40 2.13 -4.30 -17.11
CA LEU A 40 2.39 -5.12 -15.94
C LEU A 40 1.65 -6.46 -16.03
N LYS A 41 2.17 -7.47 -15.33
CA LYS A 41 1.46 -8.75 -15.21
C LYS A 41 0.18 -8.61 -14.40
N ALA A 42 0.13 -7.65 -13.49
CA ALA A 42 -1.08 -7.35 -12.73
C ALA A 42 -2.11 -6.67 -13.63
N ARG A 43 -3.39 -6.97 -13.40
CA ARG A 43 -4.48 -6.37 -14.19
C ARG A 43 -4.67 -4.90 -13.88
N HIS A 44 -4.32 -4.48 -12.67
CA HIS A 44 -4.50 -3.10 -12.21
C HIS A 44 -3.28 -2.64 -11.42
N ALA A 45 -3.12 -1.33 -11.35
CA ALA A 45 -2.20 -0.69 -10.40
C ALA A 45 -3.04 0.19 -9.48
N ILE A 46 -2.76 0.11 -8.17
CA ILE A 46 -3.40 0.97 -7.18
C ILE A 46 -2.35 1.96 -6.72
N HIS A 47 -2.68 3.24 -6.79
CA HIS A 47 -1.79 4.33 -6.43
C HIS A 47 -2.27 4.95 -5.13
N THR A 48 -1.38 5.09 -4.17
CA THR A 48 -1.68 5.74 -2.91
C THR A 48 -0.51 6.63 -2.51
N VAL A 49 -0.78 7.63 -1.69
CA VAL A 49 0.24 8.54 -1.18
C VAL A 49 0.41 8.30 0.31
N GLY A 50 1.55 7.73 0.68
CA GLY A 50 1.91 7.56 2.08
C GLY A 50 2.40 8.87 2.70
N PRO A 51 2.36 8.99 4.03
CA PRO A 51 2.84 10.20 4.71
C PRO A 51 4.35 10.30 4.71
N ILE A 52 4.85 11.54 4.71
CA ILE A 52 6.26 11.83 4.99
C ILE A 52 6.41 11.82 6.50
N TRP A 53 7.48 11.19 6.99
CA TRP A 53 7.74 11.12 8.42
C TRP A 53 8.22 12.46 8.97
N HIS A 54 7.57 12.94 10.02
CA HIS A 54 7.91 14.18 10.72
C HIS A 54 7.99 13.96 12.24
N GLY A 55 8.44 12.79 12.67
CA GLY A 55 8.61 12.49 14.09
C GLY A 55 7.47 11.73 14.75
N GLY A 56 6.37 11.51 14.05
CA GLY A 56 5.27 10.68 14.56
C GLY A 56 4.14 11.44 15.26
N SER A 57 4.22 12.77 15.35
CA SER A 57 3.21 13.57 16.06
C SER A 57 2.23 14.31 15.14
N ARG A 58 2.31 14.07 13.83
CA ARG A 58 1.48 14.75 12.82
C ARG A 58 0.44 13.84 12.18
N GLY A 59 0.01 12.80 12.89
CA GLY A 59 -0.99 11.87 12.38
C GLY A 59 -0.47 10.90 11.34
N GLU A 60 0.84 10.69 11.27
CA GLU A 60 1.45 9.82 10.25
C GLU A 60 0.94 8.38 10.33
N ALA A 61 0.75 7.85 11.55
CA ALA A 61 0.24 6.50 11.72
C ALA A 61 -1.16 6.34 11.12
N ASP A 62 -2.04 7.30 11.35
CA ASP A 62 -3.40 7.28 10.81
C ASP A 62 -3.39 7.43 9.30
N LEU A 63 -2.53 8.28 8.76
CA LEU A 63 -2.41 8.47 7.32
C LEU A 63 -1.84 7.23 6.64
N LEU A 64 -0.86 6.57 7.27
CA LEU A 64 -0.30 5.34 6.72
C LEU A 64 -1.34 4.22 6.75
N ALA A 65 -2.07 4.08 7.84
CA ALA A 65 -3.17 3.12 7.93
C ALA A 65 -4.23 3.38 6.86
N SER A 66 -4.56 4.65 6.62
CA SER A 66 -5.52 5.04 5.59
C SER A 66 -5.04 4.64 4.20
N ALA A 67 -3.74 4.84 3.90
CA ALA A 67 -3.19 4.45 2.60
C ALA A 67 -3.37 2.95 2.33
N TYR A 68 -3.11 2.11 3.32
CA TYR A 68 -3.33 0.67 3.18
C TYR A 68 -4.82 0.33 3.09
N ARG A 69 -5.63 0.87 3.97
CA ARG A 69 -7.06 0.58 4.03
C ARG A 69 -7.80 1.01 2.76
N GLU A 70 -7.51 2.21 2.25
CA GLU A 70 -8.14 2.71 1.03
C GLU A 70 -7.73 1.87 -0.20
N SER A 71 -6.47 1.43 -0.24
CA SER A 71 -5.99 0.55 -1.30
C SER A 71 -6.68 -0.82 -1.26
N LEU A 72 -6.83 -1.39 -0.07
CA LEU A 72 -7.54 -2.66 0.11
C LEU A 72 -9.01 -2.54 -0.27
N ALA A 73 -9.64 -1.44 0.10
CA ALA A 73 -11.05 -1.19 -0.25
C ALA A 73 -11.24 -1.11 -1.76
N LEU A 74 -10.34 -0.46 -2.49
CA LEU A 74 -10.37 -0.42 -3.94
C LEU A 74 -10.21 -1.81 -4.56
N ALA A 75 -9.32 -2.63 -4.02
CA ALA A 75 -9.13 -3.99 -4.50
C ALA A 75 -10.43 -4.79 -4.38
N VAL A 76 -11.10 -4.70 -3.23
CA VAL A 76 -12.38 -5.39 -3.00
C VAL A 76 -13.47 -4.87 -3.95
N THR A 77 -13.61 -3.54 -4.04
CA THR A 77 -14.61 -2.90 -4.89
C THR A 77 -14.42 -3.27 -6.36
N SER A 78 -13.16 -3.45 -6.76
CA SER A 78 -12.82 -3.82 -8.14
C SER A 78 -12.87 -5.33 -8.40
N GLY A 79 -13.31 -6.13 -7.43
CA GLY A 79 -13.45 -7.57 -7.58
C GLY A 79 -12.14 -8.34 -7.61
N LEU A 80 -11.06 -7.76 -7.09
CA LEU A 80 -9.74 -8.39 -7.10
C LEU A 80 -9.62 -9.34 -5.91
N LYS A 81 -8.87 -10.42 -6.09
CA LYS A 81 -8.67 -11.44 -5.07
C LYS A 81 -7.31 -11.37 -4.40
N THR A 82 -6.35 -10.73 -5.05
CA THR A 82 -4.97 -10.61 -4.55
C THR A 82 -4.48 -9.19 -4.74
N ILE A 83 -3.61 -8.75 -3.84
CA ILE A 83 -2.97 -7.45 -3.91
C ILE A 83 -1.55 -7.55 -3.35
N SER A 84 -0.61 -6.83 -3.96
CA SER A 84 0.77 -6.74 -3.49
C SER A 84 1.07 -5.32 -3.02
N PHE A 85 1.77 -5.21 -1.93
CA PHE A 85 2.21 -3.92 -1.37
C PHE A 85 3.72 -3.87 -1.20
N PRO A 86 4.33 -2.70 -1.42
CA PRO A 86 5.67 -2.42 -0.89
C PRO A 86 5.54 -1.97 0.57
N SER A 87 6.66 -1.66 1.21
CA SER A 87 6.64 -0.99 2.50
C SER A 87 6.43 0.51 2.27
N ILE A 88 5.18 0.97 2.40
CA ILE A 88 4.81 2.35 2.12
C ILE A 88 5.53 3.30 3.09
N SER A 89 6.03 4.43 2.58
CA SER A 89 6.68 5.53 3.32
C SER A 89 8.04 5.24 3.93
N THR A 90 8.57 4.02 3.85
CA THR A 90 9.84 3.69 4.51
C THR A 90 11.10 4.00 3.68
N GLY A 91 10.92 4.39 2.43
CA GLY A 91 12.03 4.83 1.57
C GLY A 91 12.36 6.31 1.80
N ALA A 92 12.24 7.10 0.73
CA ALA A 92 12.55 8.53 0.76
C ALA A 92 11.75 9.32 1.79
N TYR A 93 10.56 8.86 2.16
CA TYR A 93 9.72 9.55 3.14
C TYR A 93 10.15 9.32 4.59
N GLY A 94 11.08 8.42 4.83
CA GLY A 94 11.77 8.29 6.12
C GLY A 94 10.98 7.70 7.28
N TYR A 95 9.84 7.08 7.03
CA TYR A 95 9.08 6.44 8.09
C TYR A 95 9.90 5.28 8.67
N PRO A 96 10.07 5.20 10.01
CA PRO A 96 10.83 4.08 10.59
C PRO A 96 10.19 2.74 10.24
N VAL A 97 10.99 1.79 9.79
CA VAL A 97 10.52 0.51 9.28
C VAL A 97 9.72 -0.26 10.33
N ASP A 98 10.19 -0.31 11.57
CA ASP A 98 9.51 -1.03 12.66
C ASP A 98 8.09 -0.49 12.89
N SER A 99 7.97 0.82 12.99
CA SER A 99 6.68 1.48 13.20
C SER A 99 5.77 1.33 11.99
N ALA A 100 6.34 1.42 10.78
CA ALA A 100 5.58 1.25 9.56
C ALA A 100 5.04 -0.17 9.41
N ALA A 101 5.85 -1.18 9.74
CA ALA A 101 5.44 -2.58 9.68
C ALA A 101 4.27 -2.85 10.64
N GLU A 102 4.33 -2.28 11.83
CA GLU A 102 3.23 -2.41 12.80
C GLU A 102 1.92 -1.87 12.24
N VAL A 103 1.94 -0.66 11.71
CA VAL A 103 0.75 -0.02 11.13
C VAL A 103 0.23 -0.82 9.94
N ALA A 104 1.13 -1.19 9.03
CA ALA A 104 0.75 -1.91 7.81
C ALA A 104 0.10 -3.25 8.13
N LEU A 105 0.74 -4.06 8.96
CA LEU A 105 0.26 -5.40 9.26
C LEU A 105 -1.02 -5.38 10.10
N GLN A 106 -1.12 -4.48 11.09
CA GLN A 106 -2.35 -4.34 11.86
C GLN A 106 -3.52 -3.95 10.97
N THR A 107 -3.31 -3.01 10.07
CA THR A 107 -4.35 -2.54 9.15
C THR A 107 -4.82 -3.66 8.23
N VAL A 108 -3.88 -4.38 7.63
CA VAL A 108 -4.18 -5.48 6.71
C VAL A 108 -4.91 -6.61 7.44
N ILE A 109 -4.42 -7.01 8.61
CA ILE A 109 -5.04 -8.08 9.38
C ILE A 109 -6.50 -7.73 9.75
N LYS A 110 -6.72 -6.52 10.26
CA LYS A 110 -8.07 -6.07 10.60
C LYS A 110 -8.99 -6.04 9.40
N PHE A 111 -8.47 -5.62 8.26
CA PHE A 111 -9.25 -5.58 7.03
C PHE A 111 -9.64 -7.00 6.58
N LEU A 112 -8.70 -7.94 6.62
CA LEU A 112 -8.94 -9.32 6.20
C LEU A 112 -9.92 -10.05 7.14
N GLU A 113 -9.99 -9.67 8.39
CA GLU A 113 -10.97 -10.23 9.32
C GLU A 113 -12.41 -9.90 8.93
N LYS A 114 -12.61 -8.81 8.21
CA LYS A 114 -13.93 -8.29 7.84
C LYS A 114 -14.34 -8.59 6.40
N THR A 115 -13.42 -9.09 5.58
CA THR A 115 -13.72 -9.37 4.17
C THR A 115 -13.38 -10.80 3.82
N THR A 116 -14.21 -11.40 2.95
CA THR A 116 -14.01 -12.76 2.48
C THR A 116 -13.63 -12.82 1.00
N SER A 117 -13.74 -11.70 0.28
CA SER A 117 -13.47 -11.66 -1.15
C SER A 117 -11.99 -11.53 -1.50
N LEU A 118 -11.22 -10.85 -0.66
CA LEU A 118 -9.79 -10.70 -0.85
C LEU A 118 -9.08 -11.92 -0.23
N GLN A 119 -8.39 -12.69 -1.04
CA GLN A 119 -7.83 -13.98 -0.64
C GLN A 119 -6.38 -13.92 -0.17
N GLU A 120 -5.60 -12.98 -0.72
CA GLU A 120 -4.18 -12.92 -0.44
C GLU A 120 -3.65 -11.50 -0.50
N VAL A 121 -2.88 -11.12 0.49
CA VAL A 121 -2.11 -9.88 0.50
C VAL A 121 -0.64 -10.25 0.61
N VAL A 122 0.18 -9.78 -0.33
CA VAL A 122 1.61 -10.09 -0.39
C VAL A 122 2.39 -8.79 -0.20
N PHE A 123 3.35 -8.78 0.72
CA PHE A 123 4.29 -7.68 0.85
C PHE A 123 5.55 -8.01 0.08
N VAL A 124 5.89 -7.16 -0.88
CA VAL A 124 7.11 -7.29 -1.69
C VAL A 124 8.08 -6.24 -1.16
N LEU A 125 9.08 -6.68 -0.42
CA LEU A 125 9.96 -5.80 0.34
C LEU A 125 11.32 -5.70 -0.32
N PHE A 126 11.91 -4.49 -0.25
CA PHE A 126 13.11 -4.15 -1.01
C PHE A 126 14.36 -4.93 -0.59
N ASP A 127 14.53 -5.17 0.72
CA ASP A 127 15.73 -5.82 1.22
C ASP A 127 15.42 -6.81 2.35
N ASN A 128 16.44 -7.60 2.71
CA ASN A 128 16.31 -8.64 3.72
C ASN A 128 16.00 -8.09 5.11
N ARG A 129 16.57 -6.94 5.48
CA ARG A 129 16.33 -6.33 6.78
C ARG A 129 14.87 -5.92 6.94
N THR A 130 14.31 -5.26 5.94
CA THR A 130 12.90 -4.88 5.95
C THR A 130 12.01 -6.12 6.01
N CYS A 131 12.35 -7.15 5.27
CA CYS A 131 11.63 -8.42 5.28
C CYS A 131 11.63 -9.04 6.67
N GLU A 132 12.78 -9.07 7.34
CA GLU A 132 12.91 -9.62 8.69
C GLU A 132 12.06 -8.84 9.69
N VAL A 133 12.05 -7.51 9.60
CA VAL A 133 11.23 -6.65 10.47
C VAL A 133 9.74 -6.99 10.30
N TYR A 134 9.28 -7.13 9.07
CA TYR A 134 7.89 -7.48 8.80
C TYR A 134 7.54 -8.88 9.31
N ILE A 135 8.43 -9.85 9.13
CA ILE A 135 8.21 -11.22 9.62
C ILE A 135 8.09 -11.24 11.14
N GLU A 136 9.01 -10.58 11.83
CA GLU A 136 8.99 -10.50 13.29
C GLU A 136 7.71 -9.84 13.80
N GLU A 137 7.30 -8.76 13.17
CA GLU A 137 6.08 -8.05 13.56
C GLU A 137 4.84 -8.90 13.30
N LEU A 138 4.80 -9.61 12.18
CA LEU A 138 3.69 -10.49 11.86
C LEU A 138 3.58 -11.62 12.88
N GLU A 139 4.69 -12.24 13.24
CA GLU A 139 4.70 -13.28 14.27
C GLU A 139 4.19 -12.77 15.61
N ARG A 140 4.62 -11.56 15.99
CA ARG A 140 4.18 -10.92 17.23
C ARG A 140 2.66 -10.68 17.23
N LEU A 141 2.12 -10.17 16.14
CA LEU A 141 0.69 -9.89 16.01
C LEU A 141 -0.15 -11.17 16.01
N LEU A 142 0.30 -12.20 15.32
CA LEU A 142 -0.41 -13.48 15.28
C LEU A 142 -0.37 -14.20 16.63
N SER A 143 0.73 -14.09 17.37
CA SER A 143 0.83 -14.67 18.71
C SER A 143 -0.18 -14.06 19.68
N LYS A 144 -0.46 -12.77 19.55
CA LYS A 144 -1.44 -12.08 20.40
C LYS A 144 -2.87 -12.48 20.08
N SER A 145 -3.12 -12.98 18.88
CA SER A 145 -4.45 -13.38 18.43
C SER A 145 -4.89 -14.73 18.98
N THR A 146 -3.94 -15.47 19.53
CA THR A 146 -4.21 -16.77 20.14
C THR A 146 -4.25 -16.67 21.64
#